data_ea0f1815ef219897960e0769f1a21981
#
_entry.id   ea0f1815ef219897960e0769f1a21981
#
_cell.length_a   1.000
_cell.length_b   1.000
_cell.length_c   1.000
_cell.angle_alpha   90.00
_cell.angle_beta   90.00
_cell.angle_gamma   90.00
#
_symmetry.space_group_name_H-M   'P 1'
#
loop_
_entity.id
_entity.type
_entity.pdbx_description
1 polymer ?
#
loop_
_entity_poly.entity_id
_entity_poly.type
_entity_poly.pdbx_seq_one_letter_code
_entity_poly.pdbx_strand_id
1 'polypeptide(L)'
;DVPPDLWAQFKEEMHKQLGMDENKVDETFNVKNASQLMFTHTGESSSAGFGPDDESRGTVAALSFFSLALRQLSKQSVTLIDEIDTSLHPALVKELVALYADAETNPHGSQLIFTTHDVSLINQSGLAKRLLAPDQIWLVEKNKEGVSELFPVTNLGIRNMENIGKNYLNGVYGAIPRPDFHTAFAQIVNVVDA
;
A
#
# COMPACT_ATOMS: atom_id res chain seq x y z
N ASP A 1 -23.66 8.92 -15.15
CA ASP A 1 -23.56 8.52 -16.56
C ASP A 1 -22.47 9.37 -17.20
N VAL A 2 -21.52 8.71 -17.86
CA VAL A 2 -20.47 9.41 -18.61
C VAL A 2 -21.10 10.12 -19.80
N PRO A 3 -20.84 11.41 -20.01
CA PRO A 3 -21.35 12.14 -21.18
C PRO A 3 -20.99 11.43 -22.49
N PRO A 4 -21.93 11.32 -23.46
CA PRO A 4 -21.72 10.55 -24.70
C PRO A 4 -20.52 10.99 -25.53
N ASP A 5 -20.21 12.28 -25.53
CA ASP A 5 -19.07 12.89 -26.19
C ASP A 5 -17.74 12.51 -25.53
N LEU A 6 -17.69 12.46 -24.22
CA LEU A 6 -16.51 12.03 -23.46
C LEU A 6 -16.27 10.53 -23.66
N TRP A 7 -17.35 9.75 -23.72
CA TRP A 7 -17.25 8.32 -24.00
C TRP A 7 -16.73 8.02 -25.41
N ALA A 8 -17.17 8.79 -26.39
CA ALA A 8 -16.67 8.66 -27.76
C ALA A 8 -15.17 8.96 -27.86
N GLN A 9 -14.70 10.02 -27.20
CA GLN A 9 -13.28 10.37 -27.13
C GLN A 9 -12.46 9.26 -26.45
N PHE A 10 -12.97 8.69 -25.36
CA PHE A 10 -12.32 7.57 -24.67
C PHE A 10 -12.17 6.35 -25.57
N LYS A 11 -13.21 5.98 -26.31
CA LYS A 11 -13.17 4.85 -27.27
C LYS A 11 -12.15 5.08 -28.38
N GLU A 12 -12.12 6.27 -28.94
CA GLU A 12 -11.15 6.66 -29.97
C GLU A 12 -9.71 6.55 -29.46
N GLU A 13 -9.45 7.01 -28.23
CA GLU A 13 -8.12 6.93 -27.61
C GLU A 13 -7.71 5.48 -27.30
N MET A 14 -8.64 4.65 -26.83
CA MET A 14 -8.40 3.23 -26.60
C MET A 14 -8.13 2.46 -27.89
N HIS A 15 -8.84 2.80 -28.98
CA HIS A 15 -8.55 2.24 -30.29
C HIS A 15 -7.16 2.64 -30.79
N LYS A 16 -6.81 3.90 -30.66
CA LYS A 16 -5.56 4.49 -31.14
C LYS A 16 -4.32 3.98 -30.39
N GLN A 17 -4.41 3.86 -29.05
CA GLN A 17 -3.27 3.49 -28.22
C GLN A 17 -3.11 1.99 -28.01
N LEU A 18 -4.20 1.25 -27.95
CA LEU A 18 -4.22 -0.17 -27.63
C LEU A 18 -4.73 -1.06 -28.76
N GLY A 19 -5.17 -0.48 -29.89
CA GLY A 19 -5.73 -1.23 -31.01
C GLY A 19 -7.05 -1.95 -30.67
N MET A 20 -7.76 -1.51 -29.63
CA MET A 20 -9.01 -2.14 -29.19
C MET A 20 -10.14 -1.75 -30.15
N ASP A 21 -10.92 -2.76 -30.57
CA ASP A 21 -12.17 -2.52 -31.32
C ASP A 21 -13.19 -1.80 -30.45
N GLU A 22 -13.94 -0.83 -30.99
CA GLU A 22 -14.91 -0.03 -30.25
C GLU A 22 -15.97 -0.90 -29.54
N ASN A 23 -16.41 -1.99 -30.15
CA ASN A 23 -17.37 -2.91 -29.53
C ASN A 23 -16.74 -3.64 -28.32
N LYS A 24 -15.45 -3.98 -28.39
CA LYS A 24 -14.72 -4.54 -27.26
C LYS A 24 -14.54 -3.55 -26.11
N VAL A 25 -14.39 -2.26 -26.41
CA VAL A 25 -14.35 -1.23 -25.38
C VAL A 25 -15.69 -1.17 -24.65
N ASP A 26 -16.81 -1.16 -25.35
CA ASP A 26 -18.14 -1.16 -24.78
C ASP A 26 -18.42 -2.42 -23.94
N GLU A 27 -17.97 -3.60 -24.37
CA GLU A 27 -18.09 -4.86 -23.62
C GLU A 27 -17.19 -4.88 -22.38
N THR A 28 -15.93 -4.42 -22.52
CA THR A 28 -14.94 -4.47 -21.45
C THR A 28 -15.24 -3.51 -20.31
N PHE A 29 -15.70 -2.30 -20.65
CA PHE A 29 -15.92 -1.24 -19.68
C PHE A 29 -17.39 -1.07 -19.28
N ASN A 30 -18.33 -1.76 -19.94
CA ASN A 30 -19.76 -1.79 -19.65
C ASN A 30 -20.34 -0.42 -19.26
N VAL A 31 -20.39 0.48 -20.23
CA VAL A 31 -20.72 1.92 -20.08
C VAL A 31 -22.01 2.19 -19.27
N LYS A 32 -22.97 1.26 -19.31
CA LYS A 32 -24.21 1.39 -18.53
C LYS A 32 -23.97 1.39 -17.02
N ASN A 33 -22.78 0.93 -16.58
CA ASN A 33 -22.37 0.86 -15.18
C ASN A 33 -21.13 1.72 -14.86
N ALA A 34 -20.64 2.53 -15.79
CA ALA A 34 -19.60 3.51 -15.52
C ALA A 34 -20.21 4.67 -14.70
N SER A 35 -20.44 4.40 -13.42
CA SER A 35 -20.84 5.42 -12.47
C SER A 35 -19.66 6.35 -12.23
N GLN A 36 -19.84 7.64 -12.44
CA GLN A 36 -18.85 8.63 -12.03
C GLN A 36 -18.79 8.60 -10.50
N LEU A 37 -17.63 8.32 -9.96
CA LEU A 37 -17.42 8.35 -8.52
C LEU A 37 -17.51 9.80 -8.05
N MET A 38 -18.41 10.05 -7.10
CA MET A 38 -18.58 11.36 -6.46
C MET A 38 -18.44 11.19 -4.96
N PHE A 39 -17.65 12.05 -4.35
CA PHE A 39 -17.52 12.17 -2.91
C PHE A 39 -18.46 13.26 -2.41
N THR A 40 -19.14 13.02 -1.30
CA THR A 40 -20.01 13.99 -0.65
C THR A 40 -19.55 14.24 0.76
N HIS A 41 -19.20 15.48 1.06
CA HIS A 41 -18.87 15.88 2.42
C HIS A 41 -20.10 16.54 3.06
N THR A 42 -20.50 16.06 4.24
CA THR A 42 -21.58 16.65 5.01
C THR A 42 -21.06 17.87 5.79
N GLY A 43 -21.36 19.05 5.29
CA GLY A 43 -21.08 20.32 5.97
C GLY A 43 -22.39 21.07 6.26
N GLU A 44 -22.34 22.07 7.14
CA GLU A 44 -23.51 22.85 7.56
C GLU A 44 -24.17 23.65 6.41
N SER A 45 -23.52 23.83 5.28
CA SER A 45 -24.00 24.75 4.23
C SER A 45 -23.98 24.25 2.79
N SER A 46 -23.47 23.08 2.45
CA SER A 46 -23.61 22.54 1.08
C SER A 46 -23.25 21.05 0.98
N SER A 47 -24.05 20.29 0.26
CA SER A 47 -23.69 18.97 -0.27
C SER A 47 -23.04 19.14 -1.66
N ALA A 48 -21.84 19.72 -1.73
CA ALA A 48 -21.10 19.75 -2.97
C ALA A 48 -20.55 18.35 -3.25
N GLY A 49 -20.79 17.82 -4.45
CA GLY A 49 -20.15 16.60 -4.91
C GLY A 49 -18.75 16.92 -5.43
N PHE A 50 -17.75 16.18 -4.97
CA PHE A 50 -16.36 16.29 -5.39
C PHE A 50 -15.99 15.09 -6.27
N GLY A 51 -15.26 15.34 -7.35
CA GLY A 51 -14.66 14.26 -8.15
C GLY A 51 -13.43 13.66 -7.45
N PRO A 52 -12.91 12.53 -7.95
CA PRO A 52 -11.68 11.92 -7.40
C PRO A 52 -10.47 12.86 -7.43
N ASP A 53 -10.41 13.79 -8.37
CA ASP A 53 -9.31 14.77 -8.51
C ASP A 53 -9.38 15.89 -7.45
N ASP A 54 -10.54 16.10 -6.85
CA ASP A 54 -10.77 17.07 -5.79
C ASP A 54 -10.47 16.50 -4.39
N GLU A 55 -10.30 15.17 -4.31
CA GLU A 55 -10.05 14.47 -3.06
C GLU A 55 -8.55 14.31 -2.75
N SER A 56 -8.26 14.02 -1.48
CA SER A 56 -6.90 13.71 -1.10
C SER A 56 -6.44 12.39 -1.72
N ARG A 57 -5.15 12.28 -2.08
CA ARG A 57 -4.58 11.02 -2.56
C ARG A 57 -4.81 9.87 -1.57
N GLY A 58 -4.77 10.15 -0.27
CA GLY A 58 -5.03 9.16 0.77
C GLY A 58 -6.46 8.64 0.75
N THR A 59 -7.46 9.50 0.51
CA THR A 59 -8.88 9.12 0.39
C THR A 59 -9.09 8.20 -0.81
N VAL A 60 -8.55 8.57 -1.96
CA VAL A 60 -8.67 7.79 -3.20
C VAL A 60 -7.93 6.45 -3.08
N ALA A 61 -6.72 6.44 -2.49
CA ALA A 61 -5.97 5.24 -2.23
C ALA A 61 -6.71 4.30 -1.26
N ALA A 62 -7.26 4.82 -0.16
CA ALA A 62 -8.05 4.04 0.78
C ALA A 62 -9.24 3.37 0.10
N LEU A 63 -10.03 4.12 -0.67
CA LEU A 63 -11.15 3.56 -1.41
C LEU A 63 -10.71 2.44 -2.36
N SER A 64 -9.61 2.64 -3.07
CA SER A 64 -9.07 1.65 -4.01
C SER A 64 -8.63 0.37 -3.31
N PHE A 65 -7.85 0.48 -2.22
CA PHE A 65 -7.35 -0.68 -1.48
C PHE A 65 -8.45 -1.44 -0.77
N PHE A 66 -9.41 -0.76 -0.10
CA PHE A 66 -10.51 -1.43 0.58
C PHE A 66 -11.50 -2.05 -0.40
N SER A 67 -11.74 -1.44 -1.57
CA SER A 67 -12.54 -2.04 -2.65
C SER A 67 -11.86 -3.29 -3.23
N LEU A 68 -10.53 -3.25 -3.40
CA LEU A 68 -9.75 -4.42 -3.81
C LEU A 68 -9.86 -5.53 -2.76
N ALA A 69 -9.65 -5.21 -1.47
CA ALA A 69 -9.74 -6.17 -0.38
C ALA A 69 -11.12 -6.84 -0.33
N LEU A 70 -12.21 -6.08 -0.44
CA LEU A 70 -13.56 -6.63 -0.48
C LEU A 70 -13.75 -7.67 -1.60
N ARG A 71 -13.23 -7.37 -2.80
CA ARG A 71 -13.29 -8.30 -3.93
C ARG A 71 -12.42 -9.54 -3.74
N GLN A 72 -11.25 -9.38 -3.12
CA GLN A 72 -10.30 -10.48 -2.93
C GLN A 72 -10.72 -11.39 -1.78
N LEU A 73 -11.26 -10.84 -0.69
CA LEU A 73 -11.71 -11.59 0.48
C LEU A 73 -13.03 -12.36 0.22
N SER A 74 -13.80 -11.99 -0.81
CA SER A 74 -15.03 -12.72 -1.17
C SER A 74 -14.78 -14.10 -1.80
N LYS A 75 -13.55 -14.48 -2.06
CA LYS A 75 -13.11 -15.77 -2.62
C LYS A 75 -11.69 -16.08 -2.16
N GLN A 76 -11.25 -17.32 -2.34
CA GLN A 76 -9.83 -17.66 -2.13
C GLN A 76 -8.96 -16.95 -3.19
N SER A 77 -8.00 -16.15 -2.75
CA SER A 77 -7.15 -15.34 -3.64
C SER A 77 -5.77 -15.05 -3.04
N VAL A 78 -4.86 -14.54 -3.87
CA VAL A 78 -3.59 -13.97 -3.44
C VAL A 78 -3.52 -12.54 -3.96
N THR A 79 -3.28 -11.60 -3.06
CA THR A 79 -3.12 -10.17 -3.35
C THR A 79 -1.67 -9.78 -3.14
N LEU A 80 -1.08 -9.14 -4.13
CA LEU A 80 0.30 -8.61 -4.08
C LEU A 80 0.24 -7.09 -4.10
N ILE A 81 0.87 -6.42 -3.13
CA ILE A 81 0.92 -4.96 -3.05
C ILE A 81 2.35 -4.54 -2.75
N ASP A 82 2.93 -3.75 -3.63
CA ASP A 82 4.23 -3.12 -3.39
C ASP A 82 4.02 -1.76 -2.70
N GLU A 83 4.79 -1.48 -1.64
CA GLU A 83 4.70 -0.26 -0.85
C GLU A 83 3.27 0.07 -0.36
N ILE A 84 2.64 -0.85 0.37
CA ILE A 84 1.24 -0.74 0.85
C ILE A 84 0.97 0.55 1.66
N ASP A 85 2.00 1.14 2.25
CA ASP A 85 1.96 2.39 3.02
C ASP A 85 2.02 3.65 2.14
N THR A 86 2.25 3.52 0.83
CA THR A 86 2.26 4.68 -0.07
C THR A 86 0.90 5.35 -0.13
N SER A 87 0.85 6.61 0.29
CA SER A 87 -0.35 7.45 0.33
C SER A 87 -1.43 7.05 1.36
N LEU A 88 -1.23 5.99 2.16
CA LEU A 88 -2.16 5.62 3.22
C LEU A 88 -1.65 6.06 4.61
N HIS A 89 -2.59 6.50 5.44
CA HIS A 89 -2.28 6.70 6.85
C HIS A 89 -1.96 5.34 7.52
N PRO A 90 -0.94 5.23 8.40
CA PRO A 90 -0.56 3.96 9.05
C PRO A 90 -1.72 3.20 9.71
N ALA A 91 -2.71 3.92 10.28
CA ALA A 91 -3.89 3.29 10.84
C ALA A 91 -4.73 2.55 9.78
N LEU A 92 -4.86 3.10 8.57
CA LEU A 92 -5.59 2.45 7.47
C LEU A 92 -4.83 1.23 6.92
N VAL A 93 -3.50 1.30 6.89
CA VAL A 93 -2.67 0.13 6.53
C VAL A 93 -2.87 -1.01 7.53
N LYS A 94 -2.89 -0.70 8.83
CA LYS A 94 -3.16 -1.70 9.89
C LYS A 94 -4.53 -2.34 9.73
N GLU A 95 -5.57 -1.56 9.48
CA GLU A 95 -6.92 -2.07 9.22
C GLU A 95 -6.96 -2.97 7.98
N LEU A 96 -6.33 -2.55 6.88
CA LEU A 96 -6.26 -3.33 5.66
C LEU A 96 -5.58 -4.70 5.90
N VAL A 97 -4.45 -4.72 6.61
CA VAL A 97 -3.74 -5.96 6.96
C VAL A 97 -4.57 -6.82 7.92
N ALA A 98 -5.27 -6.19 8.88
CA ALA A 98 -6.13 -6.88 9.84
C ALA A 98 -7.28 -7.63 9.15
N LEU A 99 -7.86 -7.08 8.07
CA LEU A 99 -8.90 -7.75 7.28
C LEU A 99 -8.46 -9.13 6.76
N TYR A 100 -7.19 -9.27 6.37
CA TYR A 100 -6.66 -10.56 5.89
C TYR A 100 -6.27 -11.51 7.04
N ALA A 101 -6.00 -10.98 8.23
CA ALA A 101 -5.60 -11.76 9.39
C ALA A 101 -6.77 -12.31 10.22
N ASP A 102 -7.97 -11.77 10.03
CA ASP A 102 -9.16 -12.13 10.78
C ASP A 102 -10.01 -13.15 10.01
N ALA A 103 -10.37 -14.26 10.68
CA ALA A 103 -11.17 -15.33 10.08
C ALA A 103 -12.62 -14.90 9.76
N GLU A 104 -13.15 -13.89 10.44
CA GLU A 104 -14.51 -13.38 10.16
C GLU A 104 -14.56 -12.59 8.85
N THR A 105 -13.52 -11.80 8.57
CA THR A 105 -13.41 -11.00 7.34
C THR A 105 -12.74 -11.76 6.19
N ASN A 106 -11.98 -12.81 6.50
CA ASN A 106 -11.27 -13.66 5.53
C ASN A 106 -11.65 -15.16 5.66
N PRO A 107 -12.93 -15.53 5.51
CA PRO A 107 -13.39 -16.91 5.68
C PRO A 107 -12.84 -17.86 4.60
N HIS A 108 -12.35 -17.34 3.49
CA HIS A 108 -11.82 -18.12 2.36
C HIS A 108 -10.31 -18.32 2.43
N GLY A 109 -9.61 -17.75 3.43
CA GLY A 109 -8.16 -17.90 3.57
C GLY A 109 -7.37 -17.22 2.46
N SER A 110 -7.84 -16.06 1.99
CA SER A 110 -7.10 -15.24 1.02
C SER A 110 -5.79 -14.74 1.61
N GLN A 111 -4.76 -14.63 0.78
CA GLN A 111 -3.42 -14.20 1.18
C GLN A 111 -3.13 -12.79 0.74
N LEU A 112 -2.48 -12.02 1.62
CA LEU A 112 -1.91 -10.72 1.32
C LEU A 112 -0.39 -10.79 1.45
N ILE A 113 0.33 -10.51 0.37
CA ILE A 113 1.79 -10.35 0.34
C ILE A 113 2.08 -8.92 -0.02
N PHE A 114 2.83 -8.22 0.82
CA PHE A 114 3.11 -6.81 0.60
C PHE A 114 4.51 -6.41 1.03
N THR A 115 5.02 -5.34 0.44
CA THR A 115 6.20 -4.61 0.92
C THR A 115 5.78 -3.34 1.65
N THR A 116 6.59 -2.88 2.59
CA THR A 116 6.32 -1.66 3.35
C THR A 116 7.58 -1.09 3.99
N HIS A 117 7.60 0.20 4.20
CA HIS A 117 8.57 0.90 5.05
C HIS A 117 8.00 1.23 6.45
N ASP A 118 6.72 0.93 6.70
CA ASP A 118 6.05 1.23 7.98
C ASP A 118 6.39 0.20 9.07
N VAL A 119 7.40 0.52 9.85
CA VAL A 119 7.84 -0.30 11.02
C VAL A 119 6.74 -0.43 12.08
N SER A 120 5.72 0.43 12.08
CA SER A 120 4.63 0.37 13.05
C SER A 120 3.80 -0.92 12.96
N LEU A 121 3.82 -1.61 11.81
CA LEU A 121 3.16 -2.89 11.59
C LEU A 121 3.80 -4.05 12.38
N ILE A 122 5.10 -3.96 12.63
CA ILE A 122 5.89 -4.96 13.36
C ILE A 122 6.27 -4.52 14.76
N ASN A 123 5.82 -3.32 15.17
CA ASN A 123 6.10 -2.75 16.48
C ASN A 123 5.03 -3.21 17.47
N GLN A 124 5.42 -3.99 18.47
CA GLN A 124 4.53 -4.43 19.54
C GLN A 124 4.59 -3.46 20.71
N SER A 125 3.44 -2.94 21.13
CA SER A 125 3.30 -2.12 22.35
C SER A 125 2.70 -2.95 23.48
N GLY A 126 3.51 -3.25 24.48
CA GLY A 126 3.05 -3.93 25.69
C GLY A 126 2.52 -5.35 25.46
N LEU A 127 1.39 -5.69 26.08
CA LEU A 127 0.74 -7.01 25.99
C LEU A 127 -0.22 -7.13 24.80
N ALA A 128 -0.28 -6.17 23.90
CA ALA A 128 -1.13 -6.22 22.73
C ALA A 128 -0.72 -7.37 21.81
N LYS A 129 -1.73 -8.04 21.21
CA LYS A 129 -1.50 -9.08 20.22
C LYS A 129 -0.79 -8.46 19.01
N ARG A 130 0.24 -9.13 18.50
CA ARG A 130 0.90 -8.72 17.26
C ARG A 130 -0.08 -8.78 16.09
N LEU A 131 -0.01 -7.80 15.21
CA LEU A 131 -0.76 -7.82 13.94
C LEU A 131 -0.21 -8.91 13.01
N LEU A 132 1.11 -9.05 12.94
CA LEU A 132 1.81 -10.05 12.16
C LEU A 132 2.59 -11.00 13.08
N ALA A 133 2.50 -12.28 12.83
CA ALA A 133 3.33 -13.30 13.48
C ALA A 133 4.78 -13.22 12.94
N PRO A 134 5.79 -13.65 13.73
CA PRO A 134 7.20 -13.56 13.29
C PRO A 134 7.51 -14.30 11.99
N ASP A 135 6.82 -15.39 11.71
CA ASP A 135 6.95 -16.19 10.48
C ASP A 135 6.36 -15.50 9.24
N GLN A 136 5.53 -14.47 9.46
CA GLN A 136 4.97 -13.63 8.40
C GLN A 136 5.88 -12.44 8.06
N ILE A 137 6.94 -12.19 8.83
CA ILE A 137 7.82 -11.02 8.68
C ILE A 137 9.12 -11.44 8.00
N TRP A 138 9.41 -10.81 6.88
CA TRP A 138 10.61 -11.01 6.10
C TRP A 138 11.37 -9.70 5.98
N LEU A 139 12.69 -9.76 6.07
CA LEU A 139 13.58 -8.61 5.91
C LEU A 139 14.33 -8.74 4.60
N VAL A 140 14.58 -7.58 3.96
CA VAL A 140 15.37 -7.48 2.74
C VAL A 140 16.61 -6.66 3.04
N GLU A 141 17.77 -7.21 2.78
CA GLU A 141 19.05 -6.51 2.90
C GLU A 141 19.78 -6.52 1.57
N LYS A 142 20.46 -5.42 1.25
CA LYS A 142 21.32 -5.34 0.09
C LYS A 142 22.77 -5.43 0.55
N ASN A 143 23.49 -6.42 0.06
CA ASN A 143 24.90 -6.59 0.38
C ASN A 143 25.77 -5.55 -0.35
N LYS A 144 27.10 -5.56 -0.09
CA LYS A 144 28.04 -4.61 -0.68
C LYS A 144 28.18 -4.71 -2.19
N GLU A 145 27.89 -5.88 -2.74
CA GLU A 145 27.88 -6.16 -4.18
C GLU A 145 26.57 -5.73 -4.85
N GLY A 146 25.61 -5.21 -4.07
CA GLY A 146 24.29 -4.78 -4.57
C GLY A 146 23.27 -5.91 -4.75
N VAL A 147 23.59 -7.12 -4.30
CA VAL A 147 22.66 -8.26 -4.32
C VAL A 147 21.69 -8.14 -3.16
N SER A 148 20.40 -8.33 -3.43
CA SER A 148 19.35 -8.34 -2.41
C SER A 148 19.18 -9.74 -1.83
N GLU A 149 19.17 -9.83 -0.51
CA GLU A 149 18.93 -11.05 0.25
C GLU A 149 17.62 -10.91 1.01
N LEU A 150 16.77 -11.95 0.94
CA LEU A 150 15.48 -12.01 1.62
C LEU A 150 15.56 -13.13 2.67
N PHE A 151 15.25 -12.80 3.93
CA PHE A 151 15.27 -13.77 5.01
C PHE A 151 14.16 -13.54 6.03
N PRO A 152 13.56 -14.62 6.60
CA PRO A 152 12.52 -14.49 7.60
C PRO A 152 13.11 -14.06 8.94
N VAL A 153 12.37 -13.26 9.65
CA VAL A 153 12.74 -12.77 10.99
C VAL A 153 12.95 -13.95 11.98
N THR A 154 12.28 -15.08 11.78
CA THR A 154 12.43 -16.30 12.59
C THR A 154 13.84 -16.88 12.58
N ASN A 155 14.62 -16.67 11.51
CA ASN A 155 16.01 -17.11 11.44
C ASN A 155 16.95 -16.37 12.42
N LEU A 156 16.49 -15.26 13.00
CA LEU A 156 17.26 -14.40 13.90
C LEU A 156 17.10 -14.77 15.39
N GLY A 157 16.43 -15.89 15.70
CA GLY A 157 16.28 -16.39 17.07
C GLY A 157 15.43 -15.52 17.98
N ILE A 158 14.37 -14.91 17.43
CA ILE A 158 13.48 -13.98 18.13
C ILE A 158 12.77 -14.64 19.32
N ARG A 159 12.73 -13.94 20.45
CA ARG A 159 12.01 -14.37 21.65
C ARG A 159 10.55 -13.93 21.62
N ASN A 160 9.66 -14.72 22.27
CA ASN A 160 8.20 -14.51 22.22
C ASN A 160 7.71 -13.09 22.59
N MET A 161 8.42 -12.40 23.49
CA MET A 161 8.04 -11.06 23.98
C MET A 161 8.90 -9.93 23.39
N GLU A 162 9.71 -10.23 22.38
CA GLU A 162 10.64 -9.27 21.78
C GLU A 162 9.92 -8.28 20.88
N ASN A 163 10.25 -7.00 21.01
CA ASN A 163 9.71 -5.97 20.10
C ASN A 163 10.54 -5.94 18.82
N ILE A 164 10.02 -6.60 17.78
CA ILE A 164 10.69 -6.74 16.48
C ILE A 164 10.96 -5.37 15.85
N GLY A 165 9.97 -4.48 15.85
CA GLY A 165 10.12 -3.14 15.26
C GLY A 165 11.20 -2.30 15.95
N LYS A 166 11.24 -2.32 17.29
CA LYS A 166 12.29 -1.63 18.05
C LYS A 166 13.68 -2.17 17.73
N ASN A 167 13.83 -3.48 17.68
CA ASN A 167 15.12 -4.10 17.39
C ASN A 167 15.56 -3.87 15.95
N TYR A 168 14.63 -3.90 14.99
CA TYR A 168 14.88 -3.53 13.62
C TYR A 168 15.42 -2.09 13.52
N LEU A 169 14.73 -1.11 14.11
CA LEU A 169 15.17 0.29 14.11
C LEU A 169 16.53 0.51 14.80
N ASN A 170 16.88 -0.33 15.77
CA ASN A 170 18.20 -0.32 16.41
C ASN A 170 19.29 -1.06 15.61
N GLY A 171 18.95 -1.60 14.43
CA GLY A 171 19.89 -2.32 13.56
C GLY A 171 20.32 -3.69 14.07
N VAL A 172 19.59 -4.27 15.04
CA VAL A 172 19.90 -5.60 15.62
C VAL A 172 19.84 -6.70 14.57
N TYR A 173 18.96 -6.54 13.60
CA TYR A 173 18.68 -7.54 12.56
C TYR A 173 19.39 -7.27 11.22
N GLY A 174 20.17 -6.18 11.11
CA GLY A 174 20.60 -5.69 9.80
C GLY A 174 19.42 -5.07 9.02
N ALA A 175 19.50 -5.10 7.71
CA ALA A 175 18.44 -4.66 6.78
C ALA A 175 17.95 -3.20 7.01
N ILE A 176 18.76 -2.36 7.67
CA ILE A 176 18.43 -0.96 7.93
C ILE A 176 19.42 -0.03 7.21
N PRO A 177 18.95 0.99 6.50
CA PRO A 177 19.83 2.03 5.94
C PRO A 177 20.61 2.74 7.06
N ARG A 178 21.90 2.94 6.84
CA ARG A 178 22.76 3.71 7.76
C ARG A 178 23.32 4.94 7.02
N PRO A 179 22.47 5.96 6.78
CA PRO A 179 22.92 7.17 6.11
C PRO A 179 23.83 7.97 7.03
N ASP A 180 24.95 8.46 6.48
CA ASP A 180 25.85 9.40 7.14
C ASP A 180 25.90 10.74 6.39
N PHE A 181 24.73 11.22 5.99
CA PHE A 181 24.61 12.49 5.26
C PHE A 181 25.07 13.68 6.08
N HIS A 182 24.84 13.68 7.39
CA HIS A 182 25.25 14.79 8.24
C HIS A 182 26.78 15.02 8.18
N THR A 183 27.58 13.97 8.36
CA THR A 183 29.02 14.05 8.29
C THR A 183 29.51 14.41 6.89
N ALA A 184 28.92 13.80 5.86
CA ALA A 184 29.26 14.08 4.47
C ALA A 184 28.96 15.54 4.08
N PHE A 185 27.77 16.06 4.46
CA PHE A 185 27.42 17.45 4.18
C PHE A 185 28.27 18.45 4.95
N ALA A 186 28.60 18.17 6.23
CA ALA A 186 29.51 19.03 7.00
C ALA A 186 30.88 19.15 6.35
N GLN A 187 31.41 18.07 5.79
CA GLN A 187 32.68 18.09 5.06
C GLN A 187 32.59 18.92 3.77
N ILE A 188 31.51 18.79 3.00
CA ILE A 188 31.32 19.52 1.74
C ILE A 188 31.16 21.02 2.01
N VAL A 189 30.33 21.42 2.97
CA VAL A 189 30.06 22.82 3.29
C VAL A 189 31.33 23.51 3.77
N ASN A 190 32.13 22.86 4.63
CA ASN A 190 33.41 23.43 5.13
C ASN A 190 34.48 23.59 4.05
N VAL A 191 34.39 22.87 2.93
CA VAL A 191 35.31 23.04 1.79
C VAL A 191 34.92 24.21 0.90
N VAL A 192 33.64 24.59 0.87
CA VAL A 192 33.15 25.71 0.05
C VAL A 192 33.51 27.07 0.66
N ASP A 193 33.73 27.13 1.99
CA ASP A 193 34.09 28.37 2.72
C ASP A 193 35.63 28.57 2.88
N ALA A 194 36.43 27.70 2.28
CA ALA A 194 37.92 27.78 2.31
C ALA A 194 38.49 28.18 0.95
#